data_4f192a635d625ecb96303197455df6dc
#
_entry.id   4f192a635d625ecb96303197455df6dc
#
_cell.length_a   1.000
_cell.length_b   1.000
_cell.length_c   1.000
_cell.angle_alpha   90.00
_cell.angle_beta   90.00
_cell.angle_gamma   90.00
#
_symmetry.space_group_name_H-M   'P 1'
#
loop_
_entity.id
_entity.type
_entity.pdbx_description
1 polymer ?
#
loop_
_entity_poly.entity_id
_entity_poly.type
_entity_poly.pdbx_seq_one_letter_code
_entity_poly.pdbx_strand_id
1 'polypeptide(L)'
;MPGFEVINNLEKKAVNKVFSEGAVLFAHGFQKLRKKYHVREFESLAKKKMGSKYSLAVTSGTSATLIALKALGVKRGDEVITQAFNFIATVEAIIECGAKPVIVNIDETYNMCPAELKKAINRKTKAIIPVHMLGISAKMDEIIKIAKNKKIPILEDNCESMGAKYKDKYLACVGEVGVVSFDYGKTITTGEGGMIFTNDKKIYKYCMEYHDHGHELNPKFPRGMDTKSITGFNYR
;
A
#
# COMPACT_ATOMS: atom_id res chain seq x y z
N MET A 1 7.39 -1.16 20.06
CA MET A 1 6.34 -0.42 20.80
C MET A 1 5.22 -0.13 19.81
N PRO A 2 3.99 -0.49 20.13
CA PRO A 2 2.84 -0.09 19.32
C PRO A 2 2.65 1.43 19.33
N GLY A 3 2.29 2.00 18.19
CA GLY A 3 2.14 3.46 18.04
C GLY A 3 1.11 4.09 18.97
N PHE A 4 0.11 3.33 19.40
CA PHE A 4 -0.90 3.84 20.32
C PHE A 4 -0.34 4.25 21.71
N GLU A 5 0.78 3.69 22.15
CA GLU A 5 1.42 4.03 23.42
C GLU A 5 1.96 5.46 23.45
N VAL A 6 2.16 6.09 22.29
CA VAL A 6 2.65 7.47 22.19
C VAL A 6 1.56 8.48 21.86
N ILE A 7 0.30 8.02 21.64
CA ILE A 7 -0.85 8.90 21.41
C ILE A 7 -1.12 9.71 22.69
N ASN A 8 -1.20 11.03 22.55
CA ASN A 8 -1.34 11.94 23.68
C ASN A 8 -2.16 13.21 23.32
N ASN A 9 -1.96 14.26 24.08
CA ASN A 9 -2.68 15.53 23.88
C ASN A 9 -2.38 16.22 22.53
N LEU A 10 -1.29 15.89 21.85
CA LEU A 10 -0.99 16.48 20.54
C LEU A 10 -1.96 15.95 19.48
N GLU A 11 -2.18 14.64 19.45
CA GLU A 11 -3.14 14.00 18.55
C GLU A 11 -4.58 14.47 18.85
N LYS A 12 -4.96 14.52 20.14
CA LYS A 12 -6.26 15.05 20.56
C LYS A 12 -6.48 16.48 20.07
N LYS A 13 -5.49 17.35 20.23
CA LYS A 13 -5.55 18.74 19.72
C LYS A 13 -5.66 18.79 18.19
N ALA A 14 -4.91 17.93 17.48
CA ALA A 14 -4.96 17.86 16.03
C ALA A 14 -6.34 17.43 15.52
N VAL A 15 -6.96 16.40 16.15
CA VAL A 15 -8.31 15.94 15.81
C VAL A 15 -9.34 17.05 16.09
N ASN A 16 -9.29 17.68 17.27
CA ASN A 16 -10.21 18.77 17.62
C ASN A 16 -10.10 19.96 16.63
N LYS A 17 -8.89 20.21 16.13
CA LYS A 17 -8.67 21.25 15.14
C LYS A 17 -9.39 20.96 13.82
N VAL A 18 -9.46 19.71 13.37
CA VAL A 18 -10.22 19.33 12.16
C VAL A 18 -11.69 19.74 12.32
N PHE A 19 -12.28 19.49 13.49
CA PHE A 19 -13.66 19.89 13.75
C PHE A 19 -13.84 21.41 13.79
N SER A 20 -12.92 22.15 14.38
CA SER A 20 -12.98 23.62 14.42
C SER A 20 -12.72 24.28 13.06
N GLU A 21 -12.09 23.61 12.15
CA GLU A 21 -11.81 24.06 10.76
C GLU A 21 -12.95 23.71 9.77
N GLY A 22 -14.15 23.38 10.24
CA GLY A 22 -15.33 23.11 9.41
C GLY A 22 -15.77 21.66 9.36
N ALA A 23 -15.12 20.77 10.10
CA ALA A 23 -15.47 19.34 10.25
C ALA A 23 -15.54 18.58 8.91
N VAL A 24 -14.82 19.01 7.88
CA VAL A 24 -14.75 18.29 6.61
C VAL A 24 -13.73 17.16 6.71
N LEU A 25 -14.21 15.95 6.96
CA LEU A 25 -13.39 14.74 7.17
C LEU A 25 -12.99 14.04 5.86
N PHE A 26 -13.19 14.67 4.72
CA PHE A 26 -12.97 14.11 3.41
C PHE A 26 -11.57 14.42 2.87
N ALA A 27 -10.93 13.49 2.16
CA ALA A 27 -9.57 13.65 1.67
C ALA A 27 -9.41 14.78 0.65
N HIS A 28 -10.45 15.08 -0.13
CA HIS A 28 -10.44 16.08 -1.21
C HIS A 28 -11.80 16.76 -1.37
N GLY A 29 -11.89 17.78 -2.24
CA GLY A 29 -13.12 18.53 -2.48
C GLY A 29 -13.48 19.49 -1.34
N PHE A 30 -14.69 20.05 -1.40
CA PHE A 30 -15.24 20.97 -0.40
C PHE A 30 -14.41 22.25 -0.17
N GLN A 31 -13.79 22.81 -1.22
CA GLN A 31 -12.87 23.95 -1.16
C GLN A 31 -13.51 25.20 -0.52
N LYS A 32 -14.83 25.35 -0.62
CA LYS A 32 -15.59 26.46 -0.01
C LYS A 32 -15.71 26.33 1.51
N LEU A 33 -15.57 25.11 2.06
CA LEU A 33 -15.79 24.81 3.47
C LEU A 33 -14.50 24.66 4.27
N ARG A 34 -13.36 24.49 3.61
CA ARG A 34 -12.07 24.24 4.28
C ARG A 34 -10.90 24.81 3.50
N LYS A 35 -9.82 25.13 4.23
CA LYS A 35 -8.54 25.59 3.66
C LYS A 35 -7.48 24.50 3.68
N LYS A 36 -7.60 23.50 4.57
CA LYS A 36 -6.60 22.44 4.78
C LYS A 36 -7.11 21.08 4.33
N TYR A 37 -6.17 20.29 3.83
CA TYR A 37 -6.40 18.93 3.33
C TYR A 37 -5.46 17.98 4.06
N HIS A 38 -5.76 17.66 5.32
CA HIS A 38 -4.90 16.92 6.22
C HIS A 38 -4.40 15.60 5.63
N VAL A 39 -5.26 14.84 4.96
CA VAL A 39 -4.86 13.58 4.30
C VAL A 39 -3.84 13.84 3.19
N ARG A 40 -4.03 14.88 2.37
CA ARG A 40 -3.08 15.26 1.30
C ARG A 40 -1.75 15.79 1.85
N GLU A 41 -1.80 16.52 2.97
CA GLU A 41 -0.59 16.92 3.69
C GLU A 41 0.17 15.71 4.21
N PHE A 42 -0.55 14.74 4.81
CA PHE A 42 0.03 13.50 5.30
C PHE A 42 0.67 12.69 4.17
N GLU A 43 -0.03 12.49 3.05
CA GLU A 43 0.54 11.86 1.87
C GLU A 43 1.83 12.55 1.42
N SER A 44 1.82 13.89 1.34
CA SER A 44 2.98 14.67 0.92
C SER A 44 4.18 14.50 1.85
N LEU A 45 3.96 14.49 3.17
CA LEU A 45 4.99 14.25 4.16
C LEU A 45 5.51 12.81 4.09
N ALA A 46 4.62 11.83 3.99
CA ALA A 46 4.97 10.42 3.93
C ALA A 46 5.83 10.11 2.70
N LYS A 47 5.43 10.54 1.49
CA LYS A 47 6.24 10.31 0.29
C LYS A 47 7.62 10.96 0.37
N LYS A 48 7.71 12.18 0.94
CA LYS A 48 8.99 12.86 1.15
C LYS A 48 9.88 12.08 2.11
N LYS A 49 9.33 11.59 3.21
CA LYS A 49 10.06 10.80 4.22
C LYS A 49 10.53 9.46 3.66
N MET A 50 9.66 8.77 2.93
CA MET A 50 9.94 7.45 2.37
C MET A 50 10.77 7.50 1.08
N GLY A 51 10.91 8.66 0.44
CA GLY A 51 11.66 8.81 -0.82
C GLY A 51 10.93 8.27 -2.05
N SER A 52 9.59 8.21 -2.02
CA SER A 52 8.77 7.85 -3.18
C SER A 52 8.29 9.07 -3.97
N LYS A 53 7.94 8.89 -5.24
CA LYS A 53 7.33 9.95 -6.06
C LYS A 53 5.85 10.15 -5.73
N TYR A 54 5.14 9.09 -5.40
CA TYR A 54 3.71 9.09 -5.14
C TYR A 54 3.39 8.33 -3.87
N SER A 55 2.37 8.79 -3.16
CA SER A 55 1.75 8.11 -2.03
C SER A 55 0.25 8.34 -2.05
N LEU A 56 -0.53 7.37 -1.60
CA LEU A 56 -1.97 7.42 -1.52
C LEU A 56 -2.43 6.81 -0.20
N ALA A 57 -3.10 7.60 0.63
CA ALA A 57 -3.72 7.12 1.86
C ALA A 57 -5.04 6.40 1.55
N VAL A 58 -5.26 5.30 2.25
CA VAL A 58 -6.44 4.43 2.12
C VAL A 58 -6.88 3.93 3.49
N THR A 59 -8.03 3.27 3.55
CA THR A 59 -8.69 2.87 4.80
C THR A 59 -7.96 1.84 5.63
N SER A 60 -7.09 1.01 5.05
CA SER A 60 -6.32 -0.03 5.78
C SER A 60 -5.14 -0.54 4.97
N GLY A 61 -4.21 -1.25 5.61
CA GLY A 61 -3.14 -1.99 4.91
C GLY A 61 -3.70 -3.06 3.97
N THR A 62 -4.78 -3.73 4.35
CA THR A 62 -5.46 -4.74 3.53
C THR A 62 -6.01 -4.13 2.24
N SER A 63 -6.70 -2.98 2.35
CA SER A 63 -7.19 -2.25 1.17
C SER A 63 -6.04 -1.72 0.30
N ALA A 64 -4.92 -1.29 0.91
CA ALA A 64 -3.73 -0.89 0.18
C ALA A 64 -3.18 -2.04 -0.67
N THR A 65 -3.05 -3.24 -0.10
CA THR A 65 -2.58 -4.44 -0.78
C THR A 65 -3.51 -4.84 -1.93
N LEU A 66 -4.82 -4.86 -1.68
CA LEU A 66 -5.82 -5.15 -2.71
C LEU A 66 -5.74 -4.17 -3.89
N ILE A 67 -5.73 -2.86 -3.60
CA ILE A 67 -5.66 -1.81 -4.63
C ILE A 67 -4.36 -1.92 -5.43
N ALA A 68 -3.23 -2.14 -4.77
CA ALA A 68 -1.93 -2.31 -5.42
C ALA A 68 -1.91 -3.54 -6.35
N LEU A 69 -2.48 -4.67 -5.92
CA LEU A 69 -2.61 -5.87 -6.77
C LEU A 69 -3.47 -5.60 -8.01
N LYS A 70 -4.61 -4.91 -7.84
CA LYS A 70 -5.45 -4.49 -8.98
C LYS A 70 -4.69 -3.58 -9.94
N ALA A 71 -3.89 -2.64 -9.41
CA ALA A 71 -3.06 -1.74 -10.23
C ALA A 71 -1.94 -2.49 -10.99
N LEU A 72 -1.43 -3.59 -10.45
CA LEU A 72 -0.50 -4.51 -11.13
C LEU A 72 -1.21 -5.42 -12.16
N GLY A 73 -2.52 -5.30 -12.30
CA GLY A 73 -3.33 -6.06 -13.25
C GLY A 73 -3.60 -7.51 -12.81
N VAL A 74 -3.53 -7.79 -11.51
CA VAL A 74 -3.91 -9.10 -10.95
C VAL A 74 -5.42 -9.29 -11.08
N LYS A 75 -5.82 -10.46 -11.56
CA LYS A 75 -7.21 -10.80 -11.84
C LYS A 75 -7.47 -12.29 -11.64
N ARG A 76 -8.72 -12.69 -11.80
CA ARG A 76 -9.14 -14.09 -11.72
C ARG A 76 -8.31 -14.99 -12.65
N GLY A 77 -7.80 -16.07 -12.08
CA GLY A 77 -6.98 -17.07 -12.76
C GLY A 77 -5.49 -16.85 -12.69
N ASP A 78 -5.04 -15.67 -12.25
CA ASP A 78 -3.63 -15.40 -11.95
C ASP A 78 -3.18 -16.06 -10.65
N GLU A 79 -1.88 -16.23 -10.48
CA GLU A 79 -1.24 -16.64 -9.24
C GLU A 79 -0.38 -15.51 -8.69
N VAL A 80 -0.43 -15.32 -7.37
CA VAL A 80 0.42 -14.36 -6.66
C VAL A 80 1.20 -15.10 -5.59
N ILE A 81 2.53 -14.96 -5.63
CA ILE A 81 3.42 -15.65 -4.69
C ILE A 81 3.64 -14.76 -3.47
N THR A 82 3.42 -15.32 -2.28
CA THR A 82 3.78 -14.72 -1.00
C THR A 82 4.39 -15.76 -0.06
N GLN A 83 4.79 -15.37 1.13
CA GLN A 83 5.48 -16.23 2.10
C GLN A 83 4.53 -16.84 3.14
N ALA A 84 4.97 -17.93 3.78
CA ALA A 84 4.18 -18.65 4.78
C ALA A 84 4.02 -17.88 6.10
N PHE A 85 5.04 -17.14 6.52
CA PHE A 85 4.98 -16.32 7.72
C PHE A 85 4.59 -14.88 7.36
N ASN A 86 3.31 -14.58 7.50
CA ASN A 86 2.76 -13.24 7.30
C ASN A 86 1.43 -13.09 8.04
N PHE A 87 0.87 -11.90 8.02
CA PHE A 87 -0.49 -11.66 8.46
C PHE A 87 -1.49 -12.06 7.36
N ILE A 88 -2.63 -12.61 7.73
CA ILE A 88 -3.63 -13.19 6.81
C ILE A 88 -4.10 -12.21 5.73
N ALA A 89 -4.09 -10.90 6.01
CA ALA A 89 -4.55 -9.84 5.10
C ALA A 89 -3.88 -9.86 3.72
N THR A 90 -2.60 -10.26 3.63
CA THR A 90 -1.90 -10.42 2.35
C THR A 90 -2.57 -11.50 1.49
N VAL A 91 -2.93 -12.63 2.11
CA VAL A 91 -3.59 -13.75 1.44
C VAL A 91 -5.03 -13.39 1.07
N GLU A 92 -5.75 -12.72 1.97
CA GLU A 92 -7.12 -12.24 1.73
C GLU A 92 -7.19 -11.28 0.54
N ALA A 93 -6.25 -10.33 0.45
CA ALA A 93 -6.18 -9.39 -0.67
C ALA A 93 -5.93 -10.09 -2.02
N ILE A 94 -5.14 -11.18 -2.04
CA ILE A 94 -4.92 -12.00 -3.24
C ILE A 94 -6.22 -12.70 -3.65
N ILE A 95 -6.90 -13.32 -2.69
CA ILE A 95 -8.17 -14.04 -2.92
C ILE A 95 -9.24 -13.08 -3.41
N GLU A 96 -9.35 -11.89 -2.81
CA GLU A 96 -10.31 -10.86 -3.21
C GLU A 96 -10.04 -10.32 -4.63
N CYS A 97 -8.82 -10.39 -5.10
CA CYS A 97 -8.51 -10.16 -6.52
C CYS A 97 -9.05 -11.27 -7.46
N GLY A 98 -9.54 -12.38 -6.92
CA GLY A 98 -9.89 -13.58 -7.67
C GLY A 98 -8.66 -14.41 -8.08
N ALA A 99 -7.48 -14.08 -7.56
CA ALA A 99 -6.23 -14.78 -7.83
C ALA A 99 -6.00 -15.91 -6.81
N LYS A 100 -5.10 -16.82 -7.15
CA LYS A 100 -4.70 -17.92 -6.27
C LYS A 100 -3.43 -17.52 -5.52
N PRO A 101 -3.43 -17.51 -4.17
CA PRO A 101 -2.19 -17.35 -3.41
C PRO A 101 -1.32 -18.61 -3.56
N VAL A 102 -0.05 -18.40 -3.83
CA VAL A 102 1.00 -19.43 -3.84
C VAL A 102 1.94 -19.14 -2.70
N ILE A 103 1.91 -20.00 -1.69
CA ILE A 103 2.67 -19.82 -0.46
C ILE A 103 4.02 -20.52 -0.60
N VAL A 104 5.10 -19.77 -0.33
CA VAL A 104 6.47 -20.31 -0.30
C VAL A 104 7.05 -20.29 1.12
N ASN A 105 8.03 -21.13 1.35
CA ASN A 105 8.72 -21.15 2.64
C ASN A 105 9.49 -19.86 2.90
N ILE A 106 9.75 -19.62 4.17
CA ILE A 106 10.62 -18.56 4.66
C ILE A 106 12.04 -19.08 4.85
N ASP A 107 12.99 -18.17 4.98
CA ASP A 107 14.36 -18.47 5.38
C ASP A 107 14.62 -18.06 6.85
N GLU A 108 15.88 -18.05 7.25
CA GLU A 108 16.33 -17.70 8.60
C GLU A 108 16.01 -16.26 9.02
N THR A 109 15.62 -15.39 8.07
CA THR A 109 15.19 -14.02 8.34
C THR A 109 13.68 -13.91 8.62
N TYR A 110 12.97 -15.03 8.67
CA TYR A 110 11.49 -15.10 8.73
C TYR A 110 10.79 -14.47 7.53
N ASN A 111 11.53 -14.19 6.46
CA ASN A 111 10.99 -13.61 5.22
C ASN A 111 11.08 -14.62 4.07
N MET A 112 10.50 -14.23 2.91
CA MET A 112 10.44 -15.06 1.71
C MET A 112 11.80 -15.64 1.34
N CYS A 113 11.90 -16.97 1.26
CA CYS A 113 13.09 -17.66 0.78
C CYS A 113 13.23 -17.51 -0.75
N PRO A 114 14.31 -16.87 -1.26
CA PRO A 114 14.49 -16.66 -2.69
C PRO A 114 14.59 -17.97 -3.49
N ALA A 115 15.15 -19.02 -2.91
CA ALA A 115 15.25 -20.32 -3.58
C ALA A 115 13.87 -20.95 -3.79
N GLU A 116 12.99 -20.87 -2.79
CA GLU A 116 11.61 -21.36 -2.90
C GLU A 116 10.77 -20.47 -3.84
N LEU A 117 10.94 -19.15 -3.80
CA LEU A 117 10.34 -18.25 -4.78
C LEU A 117 10.67 -18.67 -6.22
N LYS A 118 11.96 -18.94 -6.50
CA LYS A 118 12.41 -19.33 -7.84
C LYS A 118 11.74 -20.62 -8.33
N LYS A 119 11.51 -21.60 -7.43
CA LYS A 119 10.82 -22.87 -7.76
C LYS A 119 9.34 -22.69 -8.02
N ALA A 120 8.68 -21.75 -7.30
CA ALA A 120 7.24 -21.53 -7.35
C ALA A 120 6.78 -20.77 -8.59
N ILE A 121 7.66 -19.99 -9.23
CA ILE A 121 7.32 -19.17 -10.40
C ILE A 121 6.91 -20.04 -11.59
N ASN A 122 5.76 -19.75 -12.17
CA ASN A 122 5.24 -20.39 -13.36
C ASN A 122 4.55 -19.36 -14.30
N ARG A 123 3.92 -19.83 -15.38
CA ARG A 123 3.28 -18.97 -16.40
C ARG A 123 2.07 -18.19 -15.89
N LYS A 124 1.48 -18.58 -14.76
CA LYS A 124 0.33 -17.90 -14.14
C LYS A 124 0.78 -16.86 -13.10
N THR A 125 2.05 -16.86 -12.70
CA THR A 125 2.57 -15.93 -11.72
C THR A 125 2.49 -14.50 -12.23
N LYS A 126 1.65 -13.68 -11.58
CA LYS A 126 1.36 -12.30 -11.97
C LYS A 126 2.06 -11.27 -11.11
N ALA A 127 2.27 -11.55 -9.82
CA ALA A 127 2.97 -10.68 -8.89
C ALA A 127 3.67 -11.50 -7.79
N ILE A 128 4.65 -10.88 -7.15
CA ILE A 128 5.35 -11.42 -5.97
C ILE A 128 5.15 -10.43 -4.83
N ILE A 129 4.77 -10.94 -3.65
CA ILE A 129 4.59 -10.14 -2.44
C ILE A 129 5.58 -10.63 -1.36
N PRO A 130 6.81 -10.10 -1.31
CA PRO A 130 7.61 -10.25 -0.11
C PRO A 130 6.98 -9.43 1.03
N VAL A 131 6.83 -10.05 2.19
CA VAL A 131 6.40 -9.38 3.41
C VAL A 131 7.62 -9.15 4.28
N HIS A 132 7.83 -7.92 4.73
CA HIS A 132 8.95 -7.58 5.62
C HIS A 132 8.49 -7.74 7.06
N MET A 133 8.93 -8.83 7.70
CA MET A 133 8.44 -9.17 9.03
C MET A 133 9.31 -8.54 10.14
N LEU A 134 8.63 -8.00 11.15
CA LEU A 134 9.26 -7.60 12.43
C LEU A 134 10.43 -6.60 12.29
N GLY A 135 10.40 -5.74 11.27
CA GLY A 135 11.47 -4.77 11.01
C GLY A 135 12.63 -5.30 10.18
N ILE A 136 12.59 -6.58 9.77
CA ILE A 136 13.66 -7.24 9.01
C ILE A 136 13.28 -7.27 7.53
N SER A 137 14.20 -6.83 6.67
CA SER A 137 14.00 -6.90 5.23
C SER A 137 14.12 -8.32 4.69
N ALA A 138 13.24 -8.70 3.77
CA ALA A 138 13.50 -9.83 2.89
C ALA A 138 14.77 -9.59 2.05
N LYS A 139 15.38 -10.64 1.50
CA LYS A 139 16.59 -10.59 0.65
C LYS A 139 16.26 -9.98 -0.71
N MET A 140 16.02 -8.66 -0.73
CA MET A 140 15.45 -7.95 -1.87
C MET A 140 16.31 -8.04 -3.14
N ASP A 141 17.64 -8.03 -3.05
CA ASP A 141 18.49 -8.14 -4.25
C ASP A 141 18.24 -9.45 -5.01
N GLU A 142 18.12 -10.57 -4.28
CA GLU A 142 17.86 -11.88 -4.86
C GLU A 142 16.44 -11.95 -5.42
N ILE A 143 15.45 -11.47 -4.66
CA ILE A 143 14.04 -11.44 -5.09
C ILE A 143 13.89 -10.58 -6.33
N ILE A 144 14.48 -9.38 -6.36
CA ILE A 144 14.46 -8.48 -7.52
C ILE A 144 15.11 -9.12 -8.74
N LYS A 145 16.27 -9.78 -8.57
CA LYS A 145 16.95 -10.47 -9.67
C LYS A 145 16.06 -11.57 -10.27
N ILE A 146 15.39 -12.36 -9.43
CA ILE A 146 14.47 -13.42 -9.86
C ILE A 146 13.27 -12.80 -10.59
N ALA A 147 12.63 -11.79 -10.00
CA ALA A 147 11.45 -11.11 -10.54
C ALA A 147 11.73 -10.46 -11.90
N LYS A 148 12.84 -9.72 -12.02
CA LYS A 148 13.27 -9.05 -13.28
C LYS A 148 13.50 -10.05 -14.41
N ASN A 149 14.14 -11.18 -14.14
CA ASN A 149 14.38 -12.21 -15.14
C ASN A 149 13.08 -12.80 -15.71
N LYS A 150 11.99 -12.71 -14.96
CA LYS A 150 10.66 -13.20 -15.33
C LYS A 150 9.68 -12.09 -15.69
N LYS A 151 10.10 -10.84 -15.57
CA LYS A 151 9.26 -9.63 -15.78
C LYS A 151 8.01 -9.62 -14.90
N ILE A 152 8.14 -10.09 -13.65
CA ILE A 152 7.07 -10.14 -12.67
C ILE A 152 7.24 -8.95 -11.71
N PRO A 153 6.20 -8.13 -11.50
CA PRO A 153 6.28 -7.01 -10.57
C PRO A 153 6.29 -7.47 -9.11
N ILE A 154 6.94 -6.64 -8.27
CA ILE A 154 7.02 -6.83 -6.83
C ILE A 154 6.12 -5.81 -6.14
N LEU A 155 5.23 -6.31 -5.28
CA LEU A 155 4.51 -5.54 -4.28
C LEU A 155 5.15 -5.80 -2.92
N GLU A 156 5.80 -4.81 -2.33
CA GLU A 156 6.34 -4.94 -0.97
C GLU A 156 5.22 -4.76 0.06
N ASP A 157 4.95 -5.79 0.86
CA ASP A 157 4.12 -5.64 2.06
C ASP A 157 5.01 -5.25 3.24
N ASN A 158 4.93 -3.99 3.62
CA ASN A 158 5.72 -3.40 4.70
C ASN A 158 4.83 -3.01 5.90
N CYS A 159 3.70 -3.68 6.07
CA CYS A 159 2.75 -3.39 7.15
C CYS A 159 3.30 -3.71 8.55
N GLU A 160 4.33 -4.55 8.65
CA GLU A 160 4.99 -4.92 9.92
C GLU A 160 6.35 -4.23 10.13
N SER A 161 6.81 -3.41 9.16
CA SER A 161 8.20 -2.92 9.17
C SER A 161 8.32 -1.46 8.71
N MET A 162 7.30 -0.64 8.97
CA MET A 162 7.33 0.76 8.56
C MET A 162 8.52 1.50 9.18
N GLY A 163 9.29 2.18 8.35
CA GLY A 163 10.50 2.90 8.76
C GLY A 163 11.79 2.08 8.66
N ALA A 164 11.71 0.77 8.46
CA ALA A 164 12.88 -0.06 8.17
C ALA A 164 13.43 0.21 6.77
N LYS A 165 14.70 -0.13 6.58
CA LYS A 165 15.41 0.10 5.33
C LYS A 165 16.04 -1.18 4.79
N TYR A 166 16.14 -1.23 3.48
CA TYR A 166 17.01 -2.12 2.76
C TYR A 166 18.10 -1.28 2.08
N LYS A 167 19.35 -1.41 2.54
CA LYS A 167 20.42 -0.48 2.17
C LYS A 167 20.01 0.97 2.47
N ASP A 168 20.08 1.86 1.51
CA ASP A 168 19.74 3.28 1.67
C ASP A 168 18.27 3.62 1.41
N LYS A 169 17.45 2.65 0.97
CA LYS A 169 16.05 2.86 0.65
C LYS A 169 15.13 2.38 1.77
N TYR A 170 14.09 3.14 2.05
CA TYR A 170 13.01 2.64 2.90
C TYR A 170 12.29 1.47 2.22
N LEU A 171 11.95 0.45 3.01
CA LEU A 171 11.06 -0.62 2.59
C LEU A 171 9.69 -0.05 2.18
N ALA A 172 8.98 -0.71 1.30
CA ALA A 172 7.85 -0.23 0.50
C ALA A 172 8.23 0.72 -0.66
N CYS A 173 9.53 1.01 -0.87
CA CYS A 173 10.01 1.86 -1.96
C CYS A 173 11.13 1.21 -2.80
N VAL A 174 11.32 -0.09 -2.65
CA VAL A 174 12.37 -0.87 -3.34
C VAL A 174 11.80 -1.57 -4.58
N GLY A 175 10.59 -2.11 -4.49
CA GLY A 175 9.84 -2.73 -5.59
C GLY A 175 9.05 -1.73 -6.46
N GLU A 176 8.15 -2.23 -7.27
CA GLU A 176 7.28 -1.42 -8.15
C GLU A 176 6.23 -0.63 -7.35
N VAL A 177 5.71 -1.24 -6.29
CA VAL A 177 4.74 -0.66 -5.36
C VAL A 177 4.95 -1.25 -3.99
N GLY A 178 4.69 -0.47 -2.95
CA GLY A 178 4.73 -0.94 -1.57
C GLY A 178 3.57 -0.42 -0.76
N VAL A 179 3.23 -1.14 0.28
CA VAL A 179 2.11 -0.82 1.17
C VAL A 179 2.53 -0.82 2.62
N VAL A 180 1.84 0.00 3.41
CA VAL A 180 1.98 0.06 4.87
C VAL A 180 0.61 0.12 5.52
N SER A 181 0.55 -0.25 6.79
CA SER A 181 -0.64 -0.16 7.64
C SER A 181 -0.43 0.85 8.76
N PHE A 182 -1.51 1.55 9.10
CA PHE A 182 -1.62 2.44 10.26
C PHE A 182 -2.66 1.94 11.25
N ASP A 183 -2.92 0.62 11.25
CA ASP A 183 -3.75 -0.05 12.25
C ASP A 183 -3.29 0.30 13.66
N TYR A 184 -4.20 0.20 14.64
CA TYR A 184 -3.96 0.55 16.04
C TYR A 184 -2.71 -0.12 16.64
N GLY A 185 -2.44 -1.37 16.29
CA GLY A 185 -1.30 -2.15 16.78
C GLY A 185 0.04 -1.87 16.09
N LYS A 186 0.08 -1.05 15.03
CA LYS A 186 1.30 -0.80 14.25
C LYS A 186 2.22 0.22 14.92
N THR A 187 3.47 0.25 14.49
CA THR A 187 4.51 1.17 14.98
C THR A 187 4.09 2.65 14.84
N ILE A 188 3.43 2.98 13.75
CA ILE A 188 2.80 4.29 13.52
C ILE A 188 1.32 4.02 13.26
N THR A 189 0.44 4.68 14.00
CA THR A 189 -1.00 4.45 13.91
C THR A 189 -1.79 5.74 13.69
N THR A 190 -2.90 5.61 12.97
CA THR A 190 -3.98 6.60 12.86
C THR A 190 -5.30 6.04 13.40
N GLY A 191 -5.24 4.96 14.18
CA GLY A 191 -6.37 4.14 14.61
C GLY A 191 -6.68 3.07 13.58
N GLU A 192 -7.04 3.47 12.39
CA GLU A 192 -7.12 2.67 11.17
C GLU A 192 -6.53 3.44 10.01
N GLY A 193 -6.01 2.75 9.02
CA GLY A 193 -5.46 3.36 7.82
C GLY A 193 -4.43 2.50 7.10
N GLY A 194 -4.10 2.92 5.90
CA GLY A 194 -3.02 2.36 5.10
C GLY A 194 -2.48 3.38 4.11
N MET A 195 -1.38 3.05 3.48
CA MET A 195 -0.82 3.88 2.42
C MET A 195 -0.12 3.03 1.37
N ILE A 196 -0.24 3.47 0.13
CA ILE A 196 0.44 2.91 -1.04
C ILE A 196 1.56 3.86 -1.44
N PHE A 197 2.74 3.33 -1.72
CA PHE A 197 3.90 4.06 -2.25
C PHE A 197 4.29 3.49 -3.60
N THR A 198 4.60 4.35 -4.56
CA THR A 198 5.14 3.93 -5.86
C THR A 198 5.91 5.06 -6.54
N ASN A 199 6.80 4.69 -7.46
CA ASN A 199 7.47 5.62 -8.35
C ASN A 199 6.85 5.62 -9.75
N ASP A 200 5.91 4.72 -10.03
CA ASP A 200 5.22 4.60 -11.32
C ASP A 200 3.92 5.42 -11.32
N LYS A 201 3.84 6.37 -12.26
CA LYS A 201 2.66 7.24 -12.42
C LYS A 201 1.41 6.47 -12.84
N LYS A 202 1.56 5.37 -13.60
CA LYS A 202 0.41 4.57 -14.07
C LYS A 202 -0.20 3.78 -12.91
N ILE A 203 0.66 3.15 -12.08
CA ILE A 203 0.22 2.47 -10.86
C ILE A 203 -0.48 3.46 -9.93
N TYR A 204 0.15 4.62 -9.67
CA TYR A 204 -0.45 5.65 -8.82
C TYR A 204 -1.82 6.12 -9.34
N LYS A 205 -1.91 6.42 -10.65
CA LYS A 205 -3.17 6.86 -11.26
C LYS A 205 -4.27 5.81 -11.07
N TYR A 206 -3.96 4.54 -11.35
CA TYR A 206 -4.92 3.46 -11.16
C TYR A 206 -5.37 3.34 -9.71
N CYS A 207 -4.43 3.36 -8.75
CA CYS A 207 -4.76 3.30 -7.33
C CYS A 207 -5.66 4.46 -6.90
N MET A 208 -5.36 5.67 -7.38
CA MET A 208 -6.14 6.88 -7.09
C MET A 208 -7.58 6.78 -7.62
N GLU A 209 -7.76 6.24 -8.82
CA GLU A 209 -9.08 6.02 -9.41
C GLU A 209 -9.83 4.91 -8.67
N TYR A 210 -9.17 3.76 -8.48
CA TYR A 210 -9.80 2.57 -7.88
C TYR A 210 -10.28 2.81 -6.44
N HIS A 211 -9.50 3.55 -5.62
CA HIS A 211 -9.87 3.80 -4.21
C HIS A 211 -11.06 4.75 -4.04
N ASP A 212 -11.46 5.47 -5.09
CA ASP A 212 -12.57 6.43 -5.08
C ASP A 212 -13.56 6.14 -6.22
N HIS A 213 -14.22 4.99 -6.17
CA HIS A 213 -15.28 4.58 -7.10
C HIS A 213 -14.91 4.61 -8.60
N GLY A 214 -13.64 4.66 -8.94
CA GLY A 214 -13.16 4.77 -10.31
C GLY A 214 -13.12 6.21 -10.84
N HIS A 215 -13.31 7.21 -9.99
CA HIS A 215 -13.26 8.61 -10.39
C HIS A 215 -11.85 9.04 -10.83
N GLU A 216 -11.77 9.67 -11.98
CA GLU A 216 -10.52 10.18 -12.56
C GLU A 216 -9.91 11.34 -11.74
N LEU A 217 -10.73 11.98 -10.89
CA LEU A 217 -10.39 13.16 -10.08
C LEU A 217 -9.74 14.29 -10.92
N ASN A 218 -10.16 14.42 -12.18
CA ASN A 218 -9.67 15.44 -13.08
C ASN A 218 -10.21 16.82 -12.66
N PRO A 219 -9.36 17.79 -12.30
CA PRO A 219 -9.80 19.09 -11.80
C PRO A 219 -10.55 19.93 -12.84
N LYS A 220 -10.50 19.54 -14.12
CA LYS A 220 -11.23 20.23 -15.21
C LYS A 220 -12.73 19.90 -15.24
N PHE A 221 -13.14 18.84 -14.57
CA PHE A 221 -14.53 18.38 -14.56
C PHE A 221 -15.06 18.28 -13.13
N PRO A 222 -16.34 18.57 -12.90
CA PRO A 222 -16.99 18.25 -11.64
C PRO A 222 -16.87 16.74 -11.36
N ARG A 223 -16.79 16.38 -10.09
CA ARG A 223 -16.77 14.97 -9.69
C ARG A 223 -18.02 14.25 -10.18
N GLY A 224 -17.85 13.06 -10.74
CA GLY A 224 -18.93 12.28 -11.36
C GLY A 224 -19.22 12.64 -12.81
N MET A 225 -18.48 13.58 -13.41
CA MET A 225 -18.51 13.90 -14.84
C MET A 225 -17.21 13.45 -15.53
N ASP A 226 -16.64 12.38 -15.06
CA ASP A 226 -15.40 11.79 -15.59
C ASP A 226 -15.63 11.28 -17.03
N THR A 227 -14.66 11.52 -17.89
CA THR A 227 -14.69 11.04 -19.29
C THR A 227 -14.30 9.58 -19.41
N LYS A 228 -13.57 9.06 -18.42
CA LYS A 228 -13.16 7.66 -18.30
C LYS A 228 -13.32 7.25 -16.85
N SER A 229 -13.91 6.10 -16.63
CA SER A 229 -13.98 5.48 -15.31
C SER A 229 -13.58 4.02 -15.38
N ILE A 230 -12.96 3.54 -14.33
CA ILE A 230 -12.77 2.13 -14.06
C ILE A 230 -13.76 1.73 -12.96
N THR A 231 -14.07 0.45 -12.85
CA THR A 231 -14.78 -0.03 -11.68
C THR A 231 -13.86 0.09 -10.47
N GLY A 232 -14.31 0.82 -9.46
CA GLY A 232 -13.57 1.04 -8.21
C GLY A 232 -14.50 0.92 -7.00
N PHE A 233 -13.94 1.12 -5.81
CA PHE A 233 -14.65 1.04 -4.55
C PHE A 233 -14.35 2.25 -3.67
N ASN A 234 -15.00 2.33 -2.50
CA ASN A 234 -14.72 3.36 -1.52
C ASN A 234 -13.70 2.86 -0.49
N TYR A 235 -12.44 3.20 -0.70
CA TYR A 235 -11.33 2.91 0.21
C TYR A 235 -10.61 4.18 0.69
N ARG A 236 -11.33 5.30 0.69
CA ARG A 236 -10.83 6.62 1.12
C ARG A 236 -10.91 6.77 2.62
#